data_fa899f9a7ab6ae28d52b037f97549e18
#
_entry.id   fa899f9a7ab6ae28d52b037f97549e18
#
_cell.length_a   1.000
_cell.length_b   1.000
_cell.length_c   1.000
_cell.angle_alpha   90.00
_cell.angle_beta   90.00
_cell.angle_gamma   90.00
#
_symmetry.space_group_name_H-M   'P 1'
#
loop_
_entity.id
_entity.type
_entity.pdbx_description
1 polymer ?
#
loop_
_entity_poly.entity_id
_entity_poly.type
_entity_poly.pdbx_seq_one_letter_code
_entity_poly.pdbx_strand_id
1 'polypeptide(L)'
;IRPTDKDLVFHTALAALFPVFLLVVLLFHIRQIAGTDWQEVSLSQIVQDVNIPYLLFSMGVAGLVCLTAVLLFWRYRRDEVKQLIHRQKLARMVLENKWYESEQRKEDAFFKDLSSSRSKETITYFPKIYYRMKQGLLHIRVEITLGKYQEQLLNLERKLESGLYCELTDKELKDSYVEYTLLYDTIGGRISIEDVQAKDGRLRLMENVWWEYDKLPHMLIAGGTGGGKTYFILTLIEALLRTNAVLFVLDPKNADLADLQTVMPDVYYKKE
;
A
#
# COMPACT_ATOMS: atom_id res chain seq x y z
N ILE A 1 -1.71 -7.65 -11.01
CA ILE A 1 -0.54 -6.89 -11.50
C ILE A 1 -0.33 -7.22 -12.96
N ARG A 2 0.04 -6.23 -13.79
CA ARG A 2 0.25 -6.35 -15.24
C ARG A 2 1.63 -5.82 -15.64
N PRO A 3 2.20 -6.23 -16.77
CA PRO A 3 3.48 -5.68 -17.25
C PRO A 3 3.45 -4.16 -17.44
N THR A 4 2.29 -3.61 -17.82
CA THR A 4 2.07 -2.17 -17.99
C THR A 4 2.15 -1.38 -16.68
N ASP A 5 2.00 -2.05 -15.53
CA ASP A 5 2.02 -1.40 -14.20
C ASP A 5 3.44 -0.93 -13.81
N LYS A 6 4.49 -1.24 -14.60
CA LYS A 6 5.87 -0.78 -14.34
C LYS A 6 6.02 0.74 -14.21
N ASP A 7 5.19 1.51 -14.89
CA ASP A 7 5.16 2.97 -14.88
C ASP A 7 3.79 3.51 -14.46
N LEU A 8 3.08 2.75 -13.61
CA LEU A 8 1.71 3.00 -13.20
C LEU A 8 1.54 4.38 -12.55
N VAL A 9 2.46 4.78 -11.68
CA VAL A 9 2.41 6.08 -10.99
C VAL A 9 2.49 7.22 -12.00
N PHE A 10 3.40 7.13 -12.96
CA PHE A 10 3.57 8.15 -14.02
C PHE A 10 2.34 8.23 -14.92
N HIS A 11 1.85 7.09 -15.41
CA HIS A 11 0.68 7.08 -16.29
C HIS A 11 -0.59 7.56 -15.60
N THR A 12 -0.81 7.20 -14.34
CA THR A 12 -1.98 7.68 -13.58
C THR A 12 -1.87 9.16 -13.25
N ALA A 13 -0.68 9.65 -12.90
CA ALA A 13 -0.45 11.07 -12.68
C ALA A 13 -0.68 11.88 -13.97
N LEU A 14 -0.12 11.42 -15.09
CA LEU A 14 -0.31 12.07 -16.39
C LEU A 14 -1.78 12.09 -16.80
N ALA A 15 -2.47 10.94 -16.69
CA ALA A 15 -3.89 10.83 -17.06
C ALA A 15 -4.80 11.70 -16.20
N ALA A 16 -4.45 11.93 -14.92
CA ALA A 16 -5.24 12.78 -14.03
C ALA A 16 -4.90 14.28 -14.18
N LEU A 17 -3.63 14.61 -14.29
CA LEU A 17 -3.17 16.01 -14.25
C LEU A 17 -3.24 16.69 -15.62
N PHE A 18 -3.02 15.96 -16.71
CA PHE A 18 -3.03 16.53 -18.05
C PHE A 18 -4.37 17.17 -18.44
N PRO A 19 -5.54 16.52 -18.20
CA PRO A 19 -6.84 17.16 -18.45
C PRO A 19 -7.06 18.40 -17.58
N VAL A 20 -6.64 18.37 -16.30
CA VAL A 20 -6.75 19.51 -15.39
C VAL A 20 -5.89 20.67 -15.88
N PHE A 21 -4.64 20.40 -16.25
CA PHE A 21 -3.74 21.40 -16.81
C PHE A 21 -4.33 22.06 -18.06
N LEU A 22 -4.80 21.24 -18.99
CA LEU A 22 -5.39 21.71 -20.25
C LEU A 22 -6.67 22.52 -20.00
N LEU A 23 -7.51 22.09 -19.08
CA LEU A 23 -8.73 22.80 -18.69
C LEU A 23 -8.41 24.17 -18.11
N VAL A 24 -7.43 24.28 -17.22
CA VAL A 24 -7.02 25.58 -16.64
C VAL A 24 -6.50 26.51 -17.74
N VAL A 25 -5.62 26.05 -18.62
CA VAL A 25 -5.13 26.85 -19.74
C VAL A 25 -6.28 27.28 -20.64
N LEU A 26 -7.20 26.37 -20.99
CA LEU A 26 -8.39 26.69 -21.79
C LEU A 26 -9.27 27.76 -21.15
N LEU A 27 -9.49 27.71 -19.83
CA LEU A 27 -10.27 28.74 -19.13
C LEU A 27 -9.66 30.12 -19.23
N PHE A 28 -8.33 30.25 -19.20
CA PHE A 28 -7.64 31.53 -19.42
C PHE A 28 -7.84 32.05 -20.84
N HIS A 29 -7.89 31.18 -21.85
CA HIS A 29 -7.98 31.54 -23.24
C HIS A 29 -9.39 31.47 -23.82
N ILE A 30 -10.41 31.13 -23.01
CA ILE A 30 -11.80 30.90 -23.47
C ILE A 30 -12.37 32.11 -24.22
N ARG A 31 -12.06 33.33 -23.77
CA ARG A 31 -12.53 34.56 -24.42
C ARG A 31 -11.91 34.77 -25.78
N GLN A 32 -10.63 34.41 -25.93
CA GLN A 32 -9.93 34.51 -27.22
C GLN A 32 -10.49 33.46 -28.17
N ILE A 33 -10.66 32.23 -27.73
CA ILE A 33 -11.18 31.11 -28.50
C ILE A 33 -12.62 31.37 -28.97
N ALA A 34 -13.48 31.91 -28.08
CA ALA A 34 -14.87 32.22 -28.42
C ALA A 34 -15.03 33.39 -29.37
N GLY A 35 -14.06 34.31 -29.41
CA GLY A 35 -14.07 35.48 -30.32
C GLY A 35 -13.43 35.25 -31.70
N THR A 36 -12.85 34.04 -31.91
CA THR A 36 -12.16 33.72 -33.17
C THR A 36 -13.14 33.13 -34.18
N ASP A 37 -13.17 33.68 -35.39
CA ASP A 37 -13.96 33.14 -36.49
C ASP A 37 -13.21 31.98 -37.17
N TRP A 38 -13.54 30.75 -36.77
CA TRP A 38 -12.84 29.54 -37.18
C TRP A 38 -12.94 29.18 -38.66
N GLN A 39 -13.82 29.87 -39.43
CA GLN A 39 -14.00 29.58 -40.84
C GLN A 39 -12.92 30.28 -41.74
N GLU A 40 -12.34 31.39 -41.23
CA GLU A 40 -11.38 32.20 -42.01
C GLU A 40 -9.94 32.10 -41.49
N VAL A 41 -9.70 31.47 -40.34
CA VAL A 41 -8.39 31.48 -39.66
C VAL A 41 -7.44 30.43 -40.21
N SER A 42 -6.28 30.84 -40.69
CA SER A 42 -5.16 29.94 -41.02
C SER A 42 -4.31 29.62 -39.78
N LEU A 43 -3.69 28.41 -39.75
CA LEU A 43 -2.78 28.01 -38.66
C LEU A 43 -1.64 29.01 -38.41
N SER A 44 -1.16 29.68 -39.48
CA SER A 44 -0.10 30.68 -39.40
C SER A 44 -0.55 31.95 -38.66
N GLN A 45 -1.81 32.35 -38.81
CA GLN A 45 -2.37 33.50 -38.10
C GLN A 45 -2.55 33.21 -36.63
N ILE A 46 -3.02 31.99 -36.25
CA ILE A 46 -3.14 31.58 -34.86
C ILE A 46 -1.78 31.67 -34.13
N VAL A 47 -0.71 31.20 -34.77
CA VAL A 47 0.65 31.24 -34.20
C VAL A 47 1.16 32.67 -34.02
N GLN A 48 0.82 33.61 -34.94
CA GLN A 48 1.24 35.01 -34.85
C GLN A 48 0.46 35.79 -33.78
N ASP A 49 -0.81 35.47 -33.58
CA ASP A 49 -1.69 36.19 -32.64
C ASP A 49 -1.56 35.69 -31.18
N VAL A 50 -0.79 34.62 -30.94
CA VAL A 50 -0.56 34.09 -29.56
C VAL A 50 0.29 35.09 -28.77
N ASN A 51 -0.29 35.63 -27.71
CA ASN A 51 0.43 36.41 -26.72
C ASN A 51 1.28 35.49 -25.85
N ILE A 52 2.55 35.28 -26.21
CA ILE A 52 3.49 34.38 -25.57
C ILE A 52 3.60 34.64 -24.05
N PRO A 53 3.78 35.87 -23.56
CA PRO A 53 3.79 36.17 -22.12
C PRO A 53 2.52 35.71 -21.38
N TYR A 54 1.34 35.92 -21.98
CA TYR A 54 0.06 35.51 -21.39
C TYR A 54 -0.10 33.99 -21.40
N LEU A 55 0.34 33.33 -22.45
CA LEU A 55 0.37 31.85 -22.52
C LEU A 55 1.29 31.26 -21.42
N LEU A 56 2.49 31.80 -21.27
CA LEU A 56 3.44 31.36 -20.23
C LEU A 56 2.88 31.60 -18.84
N PHE A 57 2.21 32.71 -18.61
CA PHE A 57 1.53 33.00 -17.35
C PHE A 57 0.42 31.95 -17.05
N SER A 58 -0.46 31.69 -18.04
CA SER A 58 -1.54 30.69 -17.88
C SER A 58 -1.00 29.28 -17.65
N MET A 59 0.08 28.91 -18.32
CA MET A 59 0.78 27.63 -18.09
C MET A 59 1.39 27.55 -16.67
N GLY A 60 1.97 28.67 -16.20
CA GLY A 60 2.51 28.76 -14.83
C GLY A 60 1.43 28.55 -13.77
N VAL A 61 0.27 29.20 -13.94
CA VAL A 61 -0.89 29.03 -13.04
C VAL A 61 -1.41 27.58 -13.10
N ALA A 62 -1.55 27.02 -14.30
CA ALA A 62 -1.98 25.63 -14.47
C ALA A 62 -1.02 24.65 -13.79
N GLY A 63 0.29 24.87 -13.92
CA GLY A 63 1.32 24.07 -13.22
C GLY A 63 1.19 24.16 -11.70
N LEU A 64 0.93 25.34 -11.16
CA LEU A 64 0.73 25.55 -9.72
C LEU A 64 -0.53 24.84 -9.21
N VAL A 65 -1.63 24.90 -9.97
CA VAL A 65 -2.87 24.16 -9.66
C VAL A 65 -2.62 22.65 -9.66
N CYS A 66 -1.90 22.12 -10.65
CA CYS A 66 -1.53 20.71 -10.70
C CYS A 66 -0.65 20.31 -9.51
N LEU A 67 0.32 21.13 -9.15
CA LEU A 67 1.20 20.88 -7.99
C LEU A 67 0.39 20.82 -6.69
N THR A 68 -0.49 21.81 -6.46
CA THR A 68 -1.36 21.83 -5.28
C THR A 68 -2.30 20.60 -5.24
N ALA A 69 -2.85 20.21 -6.37
CA ALA A 69 -3.67 19.01 -6.48
C ALA A 69 -2.89 17.74 -6.09
N VAL A 70 -1.65 17.58 -6.55
CA VAL A 70 -0.77 16.46 -6.18
C VAL A 70 -0.49 16.45 -4.68
N LEU A 71 -0.13 17.62 -4.10
CA LEU A 71 0.16 17.72 -2.67
C LEU A 71 -1.06 17.39 -1.81
N LEU A 72 -2.25 17.87 -2.20
CA LEU A 72 -3.50 17.55 -1.53
C LEU A 72 -3.84 16.06 -1.65
N PHE A 73 -3.74 15.50 -2.85
CA PHE A 73 -3.97 14.08 -3.07
C PHE A 73 -3.03 13.23 -2.22
N TRP A 74 -1.74 13.54 -2.21
CA TRP A 74 -0.75 12.84 -1.39
C TRP A 74 -1.02 12.98 0.11
N ARG A 75 -1.54 14.13 0.55
CA ARG A 75 -1.88 14.39 1.97
C ARG A 75 -3.12 13.64 2.43
N TYR A 76 -4.17 13.59 1.59
CA TYR A 76 -5.48 13.03 1.96
C TYR A 76 -5.67 11.57 1.56
N ARG A 77 -5.02 11.12 0.49
CA ARG A 77 -5.21 9.77 -0.09
C ARG A 77 -3.92 8.93 -0.05
N ARG A 78 -3.24 8.95 1.10
CA ARG A 78 -1.96 8.24 1.29
C ARG A 78 -2.01 6.77 0.93
N ASP A 79 -3.09 6.07 1.29
CA ASP A 79 -3.22 4.63 1.05
C ASP A 79 -3.36 4.31 -0.43
N GLU A 80 -4.05 5.14 -1.20
CA GLU A 80 -4.16 4.97 -2.65
C GLU A 80 -2.81 5.21 -3.35
N VAL A 81 -2.07 6.23 -2.90
CA VAL A 81 -0.71 6.46 -3.40
C VAL A 81 0.20 5.27 -3.10
N LYS A 82 0.15 4.74 -1.86
CA LYS A 82 0.90 3.54 -1.48
C LYS A 82 0.51 2.33 -2.35
N GLN A 83 -0.78 2.12 -2.61
CA GLN A 83 -1.24 1.04 -3.50
C GLN A 83 -0.64 1.15 -4.90
N LEU A 84 -0.64 2.34 -5.50
CA LEU A 84 -0.03 2.55 -6.82
C LEU A 84 1.46 2.25 -6.82
N ILE A 85 2.18 2.73 -5.79
CA ILE A 85 3.62 2.48 -5.63
C ILE A 85 3.91 0.99 -5.45
N HIS A 86 3.14 0.30 -4.59
CA HIS A 86 3.33 -1.14 -4.35
C HIS A 86 3.07 -1.96 -5.62
N ARG A 87 1.99 -1.66 -6.35
CA ARG A 87 1.69 -2.32 -7.63
C ARG A 87 2.80 -2.10 -8.65
N GLN A 88 3.32 -0.87 -8.75
CA GLN A 88 4.45 -0.57 -9.62
C GLN A 88 5.71 -1.34 -9.22
N LYS A 89 6.04 -1.39 -7.93
CA LYS A 89 7.20 -2.15 -7.43
C LYS A 89 7.06 -3.65 -7.70
N LEU A 90 5.88 -4.23 -7.51
CA LEU A 90 5.62 -5.64 -7.82
C LEU A 90 5.78 -5.94 -9.32
N ALA A 91 5.27 -5.08 -10.20
CA ALA A 91 5.45 -5.23 -11.64
C ALA A 91 6.93 -5.15 -12.04
N ARG A 92 7.67 -4.17 -11.50
CA ARG A 92 9.11 -4.02 -11.73
C ARG A 92 9.90 -5.22 -11.20
N MET A 93 9.55 -5.74 -10.03
CA MET A 93 10.18 -6.94 -9.46
C MET A 93 10.11 -8.12 -10.44
N VAL A 94 8.97 -8.37 -11.05
CA VAL A 94 8.80 -9.46 -12.03
C VAL A 94 9.63 -9.19 -13.29
N LEU A 95 9.61 -7.95 -13.80
CA LEU A 95 10.32 -7.57 -15.03
C LEU A 95 11.84 -7.57 -14.85
N GLU A 96 12.36 -7.03 -13.75
CA GLU A 96 13.79 -6.95 -13.47
C GLU A 96 14.41 -8.33 -13.18
N ASN A 97 13.64 -9.23 -12.53
CA ASN A 97 14.07 -10.60 -12.32
C ASN A 97 13.83 -11.51 -13.54
N LYS A 98 13.25 -10.99 -14.62
CA LYS A 98 12.90 -11.72 -15.84
C LYS A 98 12.01 -12.95 -15.59
N TRP A 99 11.05 -12.82 -14.66
CA TRP A 99 10.07 -13.88 -14.35
C TRP A 99 8.87 -13.83 -15.29
N TYR A 100 9.11 -13.61 -16.56
CA TYR A 100 8.13 -13.58 -17.64
C TYR A 100 8.68 -14.27 -18.87
N GLU A 101 7.82 -14.63 -19.79
CA GLU A 101 8.20 -15.14 -21.11
C GLU A 101 7.81 -14.11 -22.16
N SER A 102 8.67 -13.97 -23.16
CA SER A 102 8.45 -13.07 -24.27
C SER A 102 8.85 -13.71 -25.59
N GLU A 103 8.11 -13.39 -26.63
CA GLU A 103 8.41 -13.78 -27.99
C GLU A 103 8.75 -12.54 -28.82
N GLN A 104 9.79 -12.69 -29.64
CA GLN A 104 10.13 -11.66 -30.64
C GLN A 104 9.23 -11.85 -31.85
N ARG A 105 8.21 -11.01 -31.99
CA ARG A 105 7.39 -10.97 -33.19
C ARG A 105 8.09 -10.11 -34.23
N LYS A 106 8.56 -10.72 -35.32
CA LYS A 106 8.95 -9.98 -36.51
C LYS A 106 7.67 -9.43 -37.11
N GLU A 107 7.43 -8.13 -37.03
CA GLU A 107 6.39 -7.51 -37.85
C GLU A 107 6.90 -7.58 -39.28
N ASP A 108 6.17 -8.31 -40.14
CA ASP A 108 6.32 -8.21 -41.60
C ASP A 108 5.81 -6.82 -42.00
N ALA A 109 6.72 -5.85 -41.92
CA ALA A 109 6.40 -4.48 -42.30
C ALA A 109 6.19 -4.41 -43.80
N PHE A 110 4.97 -4.10 -44.20
CA PHE A 110 4.59 -3.81 -45.59
C PHE A 110 5.36 -2.60 -46.17
N PHE A 111 6.03 -1.83 -45.33
CA PHE A 111 6.94 -0.73 -45.67
C PHE A 111 8.35 -1.01 -45.15
N LYS A 112 9.09 -1.86 -45.87
CA LYS A 112 10.44 -2.29 -45.50
C LYS A 112 11.53 -1.19 -45.53
N ASP A 113 11.24 -0.03 -46.07
CA ASP A 113 12.28 0.98 -46.38
C ASP A 113 12.34 2.21 -45.48
N LEU A 114 11.48 2.36 -44.45
CA LEU A 114 11.46 3.59 -43.63
C LEU A 114 11.62 3.40 -42.14
N SER A 115 11.75 2.21 -41.61
CA SER A 115 12.03 2.06 -40.18
C SER A 115 13.00 0.91 -39.93
N SER A 116 14.09 1.22 -39.23
CA SER A 116 14.96 0.23 -38.60
C SER A 116 14.08 -0.85 -37.92
N SER A 117 14.29 -2.12 -38.29
CA SER A 117 13.57 -3.27 -37.78
C SER A 117 13.68 -3.36 -36.25
N ARG A 118 12.82 -2.66 -35.53
CA ARG A 118 12.60 -2.86 -34.11
C ARG A 118 11.77 -4.13 -33.96
N SER A 119 12.41 -5.25 -33.60
CA SER A 119 11.71 -6.43 -33.14
C SER A 119 10.92 -6.02 -31.88
N LYS A 120 9.60 -6.05 -31.97
CA LYS A 120 8.73 -5.74 -30.83
C LYS A 120 8.64 -7.02 -29.96
N GLU A 121 9.27 -6.95 -28.80
CA GLU A 121 9.18 -8.00 -27.80
C GLU A 121 7.75 -8.00 -27.22
N THR A 122 7.03 -9.11 -27.37
CA THR A 122 5.69 -9.27 -26.81
C THR A 122 5.72 -10.27 -25.67
N ILE A 123 5.29 -9.83 -24.48
CA ILE A 123 5.22 -10.70 -23.30
C ILE A 123 4.08 -11.70 -23.51
N THR A 124 4.40 -13.00 -23.55
CA THR A 124 3.44 -14.12 -23.71
C THR A 124 2.97 -14.68 -22.38
N TYR A 125 3.86 -14.70 -21.39
CA TYR A 125 3.53 -15.11 -20.04
C TYR A 125 3.99 -14.07 -19.02
N PHE A 126 3.12 -13.76 -18.07
CA PHE A 126 3.40 -12.92 -16.91
C PHE A 126 2.69 -13.49 -15.69
N PRO A 127 3.37 -13.70 -14.54
CA PRO A 127 2.75 -14.31 -13.37
C PRO A 127 1.57 -13.48 -12.87
N LYS A 128 0.48 -14.16 -12.54
CA LYS A 128 -0.72 -13.51 -12.02
C LYS A 128 -0.53 -13.23 -10.54
N ILE A 129 -0.32 -11.97 -10.23
CA ILE A 129 -0.19 -11.45 -8.87
C ILE A 129 -1.38 -10.57 -8.57
N TYR A 130 -2.13 -10.93 -7.53
CA TYR A 130 -3.26 -10.16 -7.01
C TYR A 130 -2.82 -9.39 -5.77
N TYR A 131 -3.20 -8.14 -5.70
CA TYR A 131 -2.84 -7.21 -4.64
C TYR A 131 -4.09 -6.65 -4.00
N ARG A 132 -4.21 -6.72 -2.69
CA ARG A 132 -5.29 -6.13 -1.93
C ARG A 132 -4.77 -5.56 -0.61
N MET A 133 -5.18 -4.33 -0.30
CA MET A 133 -4.89 -3.67 0.96
C MET A 133 -6.19 -3.52 1.75
N LYS A 134 -6.20 -3.99 3.00
CA LYS A 134 -7.35 -3.91 3.88
C LYS A 134 -6.91 -3.87 5.35
N GLN A 135 -7.42 -2.89 6.11
CA GLN A 135 -7.26 -2.80 7.57
C GLN A 135 -5.80 -2.90 8.07
N GLY A 136 -4.88 -2.19 7.41
CA GLY A 136 -3.46 -2.22 7.80
C GLY A 136 -2.70 -3.45 7.30
N LEU A 137 -3.40 -4.41 6.68
CA LEU A 137 -2.82 -5.62 6.11
C LEU A 137 -2.79 -5.53 4.59
N LEU A 138 -1.73 -6.06 4.03
CA LEU A 138 -1.49 -6.18 2.62
C LEU A 138 -1.51 -7.67 2.24
N HIS A 139 -2.47 -8.06 1.42
CA HIS A 139 -2.59 -9.42 0.90
C HIS A 139 -2.08 -9.49 -0.51
N ILE A 140 -1.06 -10.31 -0.74
CA ILE A 140 -0.48 -10.58 -2.05
C ILE A 140 -0.69 -12.06 -2.35
N ARG A 141 -1.51 -12.36 -3.38
CA ARG A 141 -1.73 -13.71 -3.85
C ARG A 141 -1.01 -13.92 -5.16
N VAL A 142 -0.24 -14.97 -5.25
CA VAL A 142 0.51 -15.37 -6.44
C VAL A 142 0.01 -16.71 -6.91
N GLU A 143 -0.47 -16.80 -8.16
CA GLU A 143 -0.96 -18.03 -8.74
C GLU A 143 0.16 -19.06 -8.91
N ILE A 144 -0.11 -20.30 -8.57
CA ILE A 144 0.81 -21.42 -8.73
C ILE A 144 0.53 -22.08 -10.08
N THR A 145 1.52 -22.06 -10.95
CA THR A 145 1.38 -22.56 -12.34
C THR A 145 2.48 -23.54 -12.62
N LEU A 146 2.79 -24.52 -11.93
CA LEU A 146 3.84 -25.55 -12.20
C LEU A 146 4.89 -25.15 -13.28
N GLY A 147 5.07 -23.86 -13.46
CA GLY A 147 5.91 -23.25 -14.49
C GLY A 147 7.34 -23.00 -14.02
N LYS A 148 8.18 -22.55 -14.94
CA LYS A 148 9.62 -22.29 -14.77
C LYS A 148 9.98 -21.43 -13.54
N TYR A 149 9.10 -20.51 -13.15
CA TYR A 149 9.38 -19.52 -12.09
C TYR A 149 8.67 -19.82 -10.77
N GLN A 150 8.05 -21.01 -10.63
CA GLN A 150 7.26 -21.34 -9.45
C GLN A 150 8.03 -21.27 -8.15
N GLU A 151 9.22 -21.85 -8.12
CA GLU A 151 10.05 -21.86 -6.91
C GLU A 151 10.38 -20.44 -6.43
N GLN A 152 10.73 -19.55 -7.36
CA GLN A 152 11.02 -18.15 -7.05
C GLN A 152 9.78 -17.42 -6.53
N LEU A 153 8.62 -17.72 -7.11
CA LEU A 153 7.34 -17.12 -6.73
C LEU A 153 6.81 -17.65 -5.40
N LEU A 154 7.18 -18.85 -5.02
CA LEU A 154 6.87 -19.43 -3.71
C LEU A 154 7.79 -18.91 -2.58
N ASN A 155 8.94 -18.31 -2.90
CA ASN A 155 9.92 -17.83 -1.93
C ASN A 155 10.15 -16.32 -2.07
N LEU A 156 9.05 -15.54 -2.00
CA LEU A 156 9.08 -14.08 -2.15
C LEU A 156 9.22 -13.32 -0.83
N GLU A 157 9.19 -13.97 0.32
CA GLU A 157 9.09 -13.38 1.66
C GLU A 157 10.02 -12.18 1.83
N ARG A 158 11.32 -12.42 1.76
CA ARG A 158 12.35 -11.38 1.97
C ARG A 158 12.29 -10.25 0.94
N LYS A 159 11.93 -10.57 -0.32
CA LYS A 159 11.81 -9.57 -1.38
C LYS A 159 10.59 -8.69 -1.17
N LEU A 160 9.48 -9.25 -0.68
CA LEU A 160 8.28 -8.51 -0.36
C LEU A 160 8.49 -7.60 0.86
N GLU A 161 9.08 -8.13 1.94
CA GLU A 161 9.38 -7.34 3.13
C GLU A 161 10.28 -6.14 2.81
N SER A 162 11.44 -6.39 2.21
CA SER A 162 12.40 -5.34 1.89
C SER A 162 11.91 -4.38 0.80
N GLY A 163 11.23 -4.89 -0.23
CA GLY A 163 10.77 -4.11 -1.37
C GLY A 163 9.56 -3.23 -1.06
N LEU A 164 8.65 -3.70 -0.21
CA LEU A 164 7.43 -2.97 0.17
C LEU A 164 7.56 -2.23 1.50
N TYR A 165 8.63 -2.46 2.24
CA TYR A 165 8.86 -1.94 3.60
C TYR A 165 7.73 -2.33 4.56
N CYS A 166 7.34 -3.60 4.50
CA CYS A 166 6.26 -4.21 5.28
C CYS A 166 6.81 -5.43 6.00
N GLU A 167 6.23 -5.79 7.13
CA GLU A 167 6.58 -6.99 7.89
C GLU A 167 5.68 -8.14 7.47
N LEU A 168 6.25 -9.31 7.13
CA LEU A 168 5.49 -10.50 6.81
C LEU A 168 4.88 -11.08 8.09
N THR A 169 3.56 -11.20 8.12
CA THR A 169 2.83 -11.76 9.27
C THR A 169 2.42 -13.20 9.03
N ASP A 170 2.14 -13.57 7.77
CA ASP A 170 1.68 -14.92 7.46
C ASP A 170 1.99 -15.29 6.00
N LYS A 171 2.17 -16.60 5.77
CA LYS A 171 2.31 -17.22 4.45
C LYS A 171 1.49 -18.49 4.40
N GLU A 172 0.45 -18.49 3.61
CA GLU A 172 -0.42 -19.64 3.42
C GLU A 172 -0.29 -20.21 2.00
N LEU A 173 -0.05 -21.50 1.90
CA LEU A 173 -0.11 -22.23 0.64
C LEU A 173 -1.51 -22.82 0.48
N LYS A 174 -2.21 -22.42 -0.59
CA LYS A 174 -3.54 -22.93 -0.95
C LYS A 174 -3.47 -23.68 -2.28
N ASP A 175 -4.53 -24.38 -2.62
CA ASP A 175 -4.53 -25.31 -3.78
C ASP A 175 -4.03 -24.69 -5.09
N SER A 176 -4.31 -23.42 -5.35
CA SER A 176 -4.00 -22.75 -6.63
C SER A 176 -3.13 -21.49 -6.49
N TYR A 177 -2.83 -21.05 -5.27
CA TYR A 177 -2.05 -19.84 -5.04
C TYR A 177 -1.33 -19.88 -3.68
N VAL A 178 -0.26 -19.11 -3.56
CA VAL A 178 0.35 -18.74 -2.29
C VAL A 178 -0.13 -17.35 -1.90
N GLU A 179 -0.55 -17.19 -0.65
CA GLU A 179 -0.94 -15.91 -0.08
C GLU A 179 0.12 -15.43 0.92
N TYR A 180 0.61 -14.23 0.69
CA TYR A 180 1.49 -13.51 1.60
C TYR A 180 0.69 -12.40 2.27
N THR A 181 0.61 -12.40 3.58
CA THR A 181 -0.01 -11.35 4.37
C THR A 181 1.09 -10.53 5.04
N LEU A 182 1.14 -9.23 4.74
CA LEU A 182 2.14 -8.32 5.29
C LEU A 182 1.46 -7.18 6.03
N LEU A 183 2.07 -6.73 7.10
CA LEU A 183 1.65 -5.59 7.89
C LEU A 183 2.34 -4.32 7.36
N TYR A 184 1.57 -3.40 6.76
CA TYR A 184 2.11 -2.17 6.20
C TYR A 184 1.92 -0.94 7.10
N ASP A 185 0.99 -1.00 8.04
CA ASP A 185 0.73 0.07 8.99
C ASP A 185 0.68 -0.49 10.41
N THR A 186 1.82 -0.39 11.08
CA THR A 186 1.96 -0.82 12.49
C THR A 186 1.36 0.18 13.47
N ILE A 187 1.10 1.41 13.04
CA ILE A 187 0.68 2.52 13.91
C ILE A 187 -0.81 2.81 13.77
N GLY A 188 -1.35 2.73 12.56
CA GLY A 188 -2.74 3.11 12.25
C GLY A 188 -3.82 2.27 12.93
N GLY A 189 -3.47 1.06 13.39
CA GLY A 189 -4.40 0.20 14.12
C GLY A 189 -4.21 0.22 15.65
N ARG A 190 -3.28 1.04 16.17
CA ARG A 190 -3.08 1.16 17.62
C ARG A 190 -4.22 1.93 18.25
N ILE A 191 -4.63 1.46 19.42
CA ILE A 191 -5.62 2.14 20.25
C ILE A 191 -4.94 2.68 21.52
N SER A 192 -5.53 3.68 22.14
CA SER A 192 -5.10 4.17 23.46
C SER A 192 -5.40 3.11 24.53
N ILE A 193 -4.68 3.14 25.65
CA ILE A 193 -4.96 2.26 26.80
C ILE A 193 -6.39 2.43 27.28
N GLU A 194 -6.90 3.65 27.22
CA GLU A 194 -8.29 3.99 27.61
C GLU A 194 -9.35 3.33 26.72
N ASP A 195 -8.98 3.02 25.47
CA ASP A 195 -9.86 2.38 24.48
C ASP A 195 -9.84 0.84 24.56
N VAL A 196 -8.92 0.27 25.38
CA VAL A 196 -8.88 -1.16 25.67
C VAL A 196 -10.01 -1.49 26.63
N GLN A 197 -11.12 -1.99 26.09
CA GLN A 197 -12.32 -2.29 26.87
C GLN A 197 -12.70 -3.74 26.72
N ALA A 198 -13.09 -4.34 27.86
CA ALA A 198 -13.69 -5.68 27.87
C ALA A 198 -15.21 -5.55 27.72
N LYS A 199 -15.77 -6.26 26.76
CA LYS A 199 -17.20 -6.32 26.51
C LYS A 199 -17.62 -7.70 25.99
N ASP A 200 -18.67 -8.26 26.58
CA ASP A 200 -19.28 -9.53 26.15
C ASP A 200 -18.26 -10.68 25.97
N GLY A 201 -17.35 -10.88 26.93
CA GLY A 201 -16.33 -11.91 26.87
C GLY A 201 -15.21 -11.67 25.84
N ARG A 202 -15.07 -10.43 25.36
CA ARG A 202 -14.07 -10.01 24.40
C ARG A 202 -13.29 -8.80 24.91
N LEU A 203 -12.02 -8.77 24.59
CA LEU A 203 -11.14 -7.63 24.88
C LEU A 203 -10.63 -7.02 23.57
N ARG A 204 -10.80 -5.71 23.41
CA ARG A 204 -10.28 -5.00 22.25
C ARG A 204 -8.79 -4.77 22.44
N LEU A 205 -7.95 -5.34 21.57
CA LEU A 205 -6.49 -5.22 21.62
C LEU A 205 -5.94 -4.17 20.66
N MET A 206 -6.60 -4.01 19.51
CA MET A 206 -6.31 -3.00 18.49
C MET A 206 -7.61 -2.56 17.83
N GLU A 207 -7.59 -1.59 16.93
CA GLU A 207 -8.78 -1.08 16.25
C GLU A 207 -9.71 -2.19 15.73
N ASN A 208 -9.11 -3.23 15.12
CA ASN A 208 -9.84 -4.33 14.51
C ASN A 208 -9.45 -5.71 15.05
N VAL A 209 -8.75 -5.78 16.19
CA VAL A 209 -8.31 -7.02 16.80
C VAL A 209 -8.97 -7.20 18.17
N TRP A 210 -9.71 -8.29 18.31
CA TRP A 210 -10.42 -8.64 19.54
C TRP A 210 -9.96 -10.01 20.03
N TRP A 211 -9.70 -10.11 21.31
CA TRP A 211 -9.45 -11.38 21.97
C TRP A 211 -10.75 -11.86 22.64
N GLU A 212 -11.26 -12.99 22.18
CA GLU A 212 -12.44 -13.65 22.76
C GLU A 212 -12.01 -14.55 23.93
N TYR A 213 -11.67 -13.97 25.07
CA TYR A 213 -11.09 -14.69 26.21
C TYR A 213 -12.02 -15.76 26.81
N ASP A 214 -13.34 -15.64 26.67
CA ASP A 214 -14.29 -16.67 27.08
C ASP A 214 -14.22 -17.93 26.19
N LYS A 215 -13.92 -17.79 24.91
CA LYS A 215 -13.84 -18.90 23.96
C LYS A 215 -12.42 -19.42 23.77
N LEU A 216 -11.45 -18.52 23.75
CA LEU A 216 -10.03 -18.77 23.52
C LEU A 216 -9.24 -18.21 24.70
N PRO A 217 -9.22 -18.89 25.87
CA PRO A 217 -8.67 -18.36 27.11
C PRO A 217 -7.13 -18.29 27.12
N HIS A 218 -6.46 -18.99 26.20
CA HIS A 218 -5.01 -19.03 26.15
C HIS A 218 -4.44 -17.97 25.21
N MET A 219 -3.47 -17.19 25.71
CA MET A 219 -2.74 -16.21 24.94
C MET A 219 -1.24 -16.35 25.21
N LEU A 220 -0.43 -16.42 24.15
CA LEU A 220 1.02 -16.34 24.23
C LEU A 220 1.47 -14.93 23.84
N ILE A 221 2.20 -14.24 24.73
CA ILE A 221 2.77 -12.93 24.49
C ILE A 221 4.29 -13.08 24.40
N ALA A 222 4.83 -12.88 23.21
CA ALA A 222 6.26 -12.96 22.93
C ALA A 222 6.80 -11.63 22.39
N GLY A 223 8.07 -11.36 22.68
CA GLY A 223 8.73 -10.15 22.18
C GLY A 223 10.09 -9.95 22.82
N GLY A 224 10.98 -9.17 22.18
CA GLY A 224 12.29 -8.83 22.69
C GLY A 224 12.25 -7.94 23.93
N THR A 225 13.43 -7.72 24.53
CA THR A 225 13.60 -6.76 25.63
C THR A 225 13.25 -5.36 25.15
N GLY A 226 12.46 -4.62 25.96
CA GLY A 226 11.96 -3.29 25.58
C GLY A 226 10.77 -3.30 24.58
N GLY A 227 10.29 -4.47 24.15
CA GLY A 227 9.17 -4.60 23.20
C GLY A 227 7.78 -4.31 23.77
N GLY A 228 7.66 -3.81 25.01
CA GLY A 228 6.38 -3.41 25.62
C GLY A 228 5.54 -4.54 26.19
N LYS A 229 6.08 -5.78 26.35
CA LYS A 229 5.33 -6.93 26.89
C LYS A 229 4.68 -6.64 28.23
N THR A 230 5.44 -6.07 29.16
CA THR A 230 4.97 -5.75 30.53
C THR A 230 3.85 -4.72 30.49
N TYR A 231 4.00 -3.66 29.69
CA TYR A 231 2.94 -2.68 29.50
C TYR A 231 1.66 -3.28 28.92
N PHE A 232 1.81 -4.17 27.96
CA PHE A 232 0.66 -4.88 27.37
C PHE A 232 -0.04 -5.75 28.41
N ILE A 233 0.71 -6.52 29.21
CA ILE A 233 0.14 -7.35 30.30
C ILE A 233 -0.59 -6.47 31.31
N LEU A 234 0.01 -5.37 31.75
CA LEU A 234 -0.63 -4.42 32.68
C LEU A 234 -1.93 -3.85 32.12
N THR A 235 -1.94 -3.52 30.82
CA THR A 235 -3.15 -3.04 30.12
C THR A 235 -4.26 -4.11 30.12
N LEU A 236 -3.90 -5.40 29.90
CA LEU A 236 -4.87 -6.49 29.97
C LEU A 236 -5.42 -6.65 31.39
N ILE A 237 -4.56 -6.61 32.42
CA ILE A 237 -4.95 -6.69 33.82
C ILE A 237 -5.92 -5.56 34.15
N GLU A 238 -5.56 -4.31 33.82
CA GLU A 238 -6.41 -3.14 34.06
C GLU A 238 -7.79 -3.27 33.39
N ALA A 239 -7.83 -3.71 32.13
CA ALA A 239 -9.08 -3.86 31.40
C ALA A 239 -9.96 -5.00 31.98
N LEU A 240 -9.36 -6.11 32.45
CA LEU A 240 -10.06 -7.22 33.06
C LEU A 240 -10.53 -6.90 34.48
N LEU A 241 -9.81 -6.09 35.23
CA LEU A 241 -10.25 -5.60 36.56
C LEU A 241 -11.53 -4.76 36.50
N ARG A 242 -11.84 -4.19 35.34
CA ARG A 242 -13.12 -3.45 35.11
C ARG A 242 -14.29 -4.41 34.86
N THR A 243 -14.04 -5.71 34.85
CA THR A 243 -15.06 -6.78 34.71
C THR A 243 -15.23 -7.54 36.02
N ASN A 244 -16.04 -8.60 36.03
CA ASN A 244 -16.17 -9.50 37.17
C ASN A 244 -15.11 -10.63 37.16
N ALA A 245 -14.00 -10.45 36.43
CA ALA A 245 -12.95 -11.46 36.36
C ALA A 245 -12.14 -11.52 37.65
N VAL A 246 -11.86 -12.76 38.09
CA VAL A 246 -10.90 -13.01 39.16
C VAL A 246 -9.54 -13.28 38.55
N LEU A 247 -8.55 -12.49 38.96
CA LEU A 247 -7.20 -12.51 38.37
C LEU A 247 -6.22 -13.15 39.37
N PHE A 248 -5.37 -14.04 38.86
CA PHE A 248 -4.21 -14.59 39.55
C PHE A 248 -2.95 -14.25 38.75
N VAL A 249 -2.03 -13.50 39.31
CA VAL A 249 -0.78 -13.12 38.66
C VAL A 249 0.35 -13.96 39.24
N LEU A 250 0.98 -14.76 38.38
CA LEU A 250 2.11 -15.61 38.73
C LEU A 250 3.38 -15.04 38.12
N ASP A 251 4.27 -14.49 38.93
CA ASP A 251 5.56 -13.95 38.49
C ASP A 251 6.74 -14.69 39.15
N PRO A 252 7.20 -15.80 38.57
CA PRO A 252 8.28 -16.59 39.16
C PRO A 252 9.63 -15.88 39.19
N LYS A 253 9.80 -14.80 38.42
CA LYS A 253 11.05 -14.02 38.37
C LYS A 253 11.03 -12.84 39.33
N ASN A 254 9.87 -12.41 39.77
CA ASN A 254 9.67 -11.23 40.58
C ASN A 254 10.38 -9.97 39.98
N ALA A 255 10.26 -9.79 38.69
CA ALA A 255 10.98 -8.76 37.95
C ALA A 255 10.05 -7.76 37.23
N ASP A 256 9.26 -8.26 36.29
CA ASP A 256 8.51 -7.40 35.37
C ASP A 256 7.19 -6.88 35.96
N LEU A 257 6.58 -7.64 36.89
CA LEU A 257 5.29 -7.32 37.50
C LEU A 257 5.42 -7.16 39.02
N ALA A 258 6.63 -6.96 39.53
CA ALA A 258 6.91 -6.89 40.97
C ALA A 258 6.08 -5.83 41.72
N ASP A 259 5.79 -4.70 41.10
CA ASP A 259 5.01 -3.62 41.67
C ASP A 259 3.55 -4.02 41.96
N LEU A 260 3.02 -5.06 41.28
CA LEU A 260 1.68 -5.56 41.54
C LEU A 260 1.54 -6.18 42.94
N GLN A 261 2.64 -6.63 43.55
CA GLN A 261 2.63 -7.12 44.93
C GLN A 261 2.14 -6.09 45.92
N THR A 262 2.44 -4.83 45.69
CA THR A 262 2.04 -3.71 46.57
C THR A 262 0.60 -3.28 46.35
N VAL A 263 0.12 -3.39 45.11
CA VAL A 263 -1.22 -2.91 44.71
C VAL A 263 -2.26 -4.05 44.80
N MET A 264 -1.84 -5.29 44.57
CA MET A 264 -2.70 -6.47 44.50
C MET A 264 -2.09 -7.65 45.29
N PRO A 265 -1.87 -7.53 46.61
CA PRO A 265 -1.15 -8.53 47.40
C PRO A 265 -1.84 -9.88 47.46
N ASP A 266 -3.18 -9.92 47.40
CA ASP A 266 -3.97 -11.14 47.52
C ASP A 266 -4.01 -11.99 46.23
N VAL A 267 -3.60 -11.43 45.10
CA VAL A 267 -3.67 -12.10 43.78
C VAL A 267 -2.32 -12.18 43.09
N TYR A 268 -1.26 -11.60 43.66
CA TYR A 268 0.10 -11.64 43.12
C TYR A 268 0.91 -12.74 43.80
N TYR A 269 1.50 -13.63 43.01
CA TYR A 269 2.30 -14.78 43.50
C TYR A 269 3.69 -14.75 42.84
N LYS A 270 4.74 -14.84 43.63
CA LYS A 270 6.13 -14.99 43.20
C LYS A 270 6.67 -16.36 43.63
N LYS A 271 7.72 -16.80 42.96
CA LYS A 271 8.48 -17.98 43.44
C LYS A 271 9.37 -17.52 44.60
N GLU A 272 9.29 -18.21 45.73
CA GLU A 272 10.24 -18.09 46.87
C GLU A 272 11.58 -18.75 46.56
#